data_cb19d3c521ac01adfce4913e54255dd8
#
_entry.id   cb19d3c521ac01adfce4913e54255dd8
#
_cell.length_a   1.000
_cell.length_b   1.000
_cell.length_c   1.000
_cell.angle_alpha   90.00
_cell.angle_beta   90.00
_cell.angle_gamma   90.00
#
_symmetry.space_group_name_H-M   'P 1'
#
loop_
_entity.id
_entity.type
_entity.pdbx_description
1 polymer ?
#
loop_
_entity_poly.entity_id
_entity_poly.type
_entity_poly.pdbx_seq_one_letter_code
_entity_poly.pdbx_strand_id
1 'polypeptide(L)' 'MNNEQLKDFFNAMGATTEICLIVYNSFRDGGMSEKSAIEHTQAFMTAFMTSLFKNGKGEDK' A
#
# COMPACT_ATOMS: atom_id res chain seq x y z
N MET A 1 -22.39 3.10 5.02
CA MET A 1 -21.62 1.92 4.56
C MET A 1 -22.30 0.67 5.10
N ASN A 2 -22.63 -0.28 4.24
CA ASN A 2 -23.27 -1.50 4.71
C ASN A 2 -22.21 -2.50 5.19
N ASN A 3 -22.66 -3.64 5.69
CA ASN A 3 -21.77 -4.63 6.28
C ASN A 3 -20.76 -5.19 5.30
N GLU A 4 -21.19 -5.43 4.07
CA GLU A 4 -20.31 -5.97 3.04
C GLU A 4 -19.23 -4.97 2.68
N GLN A 5 -19.60 -3.71 2.53
CA GLN A 5 -18.64 -2.68 2.20
C GLN A 5 -17.62 -2.51 3.33
N LEU A 6 -18.08 -2.59 4.56
CA LEU A 6 -17.19 -2.47 5.70
C LEU A 6 -16.20 -3.62 5.74
N LYS A 7 -16.69 -4.83 5.47
CA LYS A 7 -15.84 -6.01 5.45
C LYS A 7 -14.79 -5.89 4.36
N ASP A 8 -15.22 -5.46 3.17
CA ASP A 8 -14.27 -5.29 2.06
C ASP A 8 -13.22 -4.24 2.41
N PHE A 9 -13.64 -3.17 3.08
CA PHE A 9 -12.70 -2.13 3.49
C PHE A 9 -11.66 -2.68 4.44
N PHE A 10 -12.07 -3.45 5.45
CA PHE A 10 -11.13 -4.03 6.40
C PHE A 10 -10.19 -5.02 5.73
N ASN A 11 -10.70 -5.81 4.79
CA ASN A 11 -9.85 -6.74 4.05
C ASN A 11 -8.80 -6.00 3.25
N ALA A 12 -9.20 -4.92 2.58
CA ALA A 12 -8.27 -4.13 1.79
C ALA A 12 -7.21 -3.49 2.68
N MET A 13 -7.61 -3.00 3.85
CA MET A 13 -6.66 -2.40 4.78
C MET A 13 -5.65 -3.43 5.26
N GLY A 14 -6.11 -4.65 5.55
CA GLY A 14 -5.21 -5.70 5.97
C GLY A 14 -4.19 -6.05 4.89
N ALA A 15 -4.66 -6.19 3.66
CA ALA A 15 -3.76 -6.51 2.55
C ALA A 15 -2.75 -5.37 2.34
N THR A 16 -3.20 -4.13 2.43
CA THR A 16 -2.32 -2.99 2.27
C THR A 16 -1.25 -2.97 3.34
N THR A 17 -1.63 -3.29 4.58
CA THR A 17 -0.69 -3.33 5.68
C THR A 17 0.38 -4.39 5.44
N GLU A 18 -0.02 -5.57 4.96
CA GLU A 18 0.93 -6.63 4.68
C GLU A 18 1.91 -6.23 3.59
N ILE A 19 1.41 -5.61 2.53
CA ILE A 19 2.28 -5.13 1.46
C ILE A 19 3.29 -4.12 2.01
N CYS A 20 2.82 -3.21 2.86
CA CYS A 20 3.67 -2.20 3.46
C CYS A 20 4.81 -2.85 4.25
N LEU A 21 4.49 -3.87 5.05
CA LEU A 21 5.49 -4.55 5.86
C LEU A 21 6.49 -5.28 4.99
N ILE A 22 6.02 -5.95 3.94
CA ILE A 22 6.91 -6.66 3.04
C ILE A 22 7.88 -5.69 2.37
N VAL A 23 7.38 -4.57 1.90
CA VAL A 23 8.20 -3.57 1.23
C VAL A 23 9.22 -2.99 2.21
N TYR A 24 8.78 -2.64 3.41
CA TYR A 24 9.68 -2.10 4.42
C TYR A 24 10.80 -3.09 4.76
N ASN A 25 10.42 -4.34 5.00
CA ASN A 25 11.39 -5.37 5.34
C ASN A 25 12.39 -5.60 4.20
N SER A 26 11.90 -5.55 2.96
CA SER A 26 12.78 -5.71 1.81
C SER A 26 13.82 -4.60 1.74
N PHE A 27 13.40 -3.37 2.01
CA PHE A 27 14.34 -2.25 2.02
C PHE A 27 15.37 -2.42 3.13
N ARG A 28 14.93 -2.84 4.31
CA ARG A 28 15.85 -3.07 5.42
C ARG A 28 16.85 -4.19 5.11
N ASP A 29 16.35 -5.27 4.53
CA ASP A 29 17.20 -6.39 4.17
C ASP A 29 18.23 -5.99 3.13
N GLY A 30 17.90 -5.04 2.28
CA GLY A 30 18.84 -4.53 1.29
C GLY A 30 19.88 -3.58 1.83
N GLY A 31 19.87 -3.31 3.14
CA GLY A 31 20.88 -2.48 3.76
C GLY A 31 20.44 -1.05 4.04
N MET A 32 19.18 -0.73 3.77
CA MET A 32 18.69 0.62 3.99
C MET A 32 18.52 0.89 5.48
N SER A 33 18.83 2.10 5.91
CA SER A 33 18.62 2.48 7.30
C SER A 33 17.13 2.51 7.59
N GLU A 34 16.79 2.48 8.89
CA GLU A 34 15.38 2.51 9.27
C GLU A 34 14.68 3.73 8.72
N LYS A 35 15.32 4.90 8.87
CA LYS A 35 14.72 6.14 8.38
C LYS A 35 14.50 6.10 6.88
N SER A 36 15.53 5.70 6.13
CA SER A 36 15.41 5.61 4.68
C SER A 36 14.36 4.60 4.26
N ALA A 37 14.31 3.46 4.96
CA ALA A 37 13.33 2.43 4.64
C ALA A 37 11.92 2.95 4.84
N ILE A 38 11.69 3.70 5.91
CA ILE A 38 10.39 4.29 6.17
C ILE A 38 10.01 5.27 5.06
N GLU A 39 10.95 6.13 4.70
CA GLU A 39 10.68 7.14 3.67
C GLU A 39 10.37 6.49 2.32
N HIS A 40 11.17 5.50 1.96
CA HIS A 40 10.96 4.82 0.68
C HIS A 40 9.69 3.99 0.69
N THR A 41 9.37 3.38 1.81
CA THR A 41 8.12 2.63 1.93
C THR A 41 6.92 3.55 1.75
N GLN A 42 6.97 4.74 2.35
CA GLN A 42 5.89 5.71 2.19
C GLN A 42 5.74 6.12 0.74
N ALA A 43 6.85 6.38 0.06
CA ALA A 43 6.81 6.77 -1.35
C ALA A 43 6.22 5.64 -2.20
N PHE A 44 6.63 4.41 -1.92
CA PHE A 44 6.10 3.25 -2.64
C PHE A 44 4.60 3.13 -2.42
N MET A 45 4.14 3.24 -1.17
CA MET A 45 2.73 3.09 -0.86
C MET A 45 1.90 4.19 -1.50
N THR A 46 2.43 5.40 -1.56
CA THR A 46 1.73 6.50 -2.22
C THR A 46 1.55 6.19 -3.70
N ALA A 47 2.60 5.73 -4.36
CA ALA A 47 2.53 5.38 -5.78
C ALA A 47 1.58 4.21 -6.00
N PHE A 48 1.62 3.23 -5.10
CA PHE A 48 0.76 2.05 -5.18
C PHE A 48 -0.71 2.45 -5.07
N MET A 49 -1.03 3.27 -4.09
CA MET A 49 -2.42 3.72 -3.89
C MET A 49 -2.90 4.56 -5.05
N THR A 50 -2.04 5.43 -5.56
CA THR A 50 -2.38 6.25 -6.72
C THR A 50 -2.69 5.38 -7.93
N SER A 51 -1.88 4.35 -8.13
CA SER A 51 -2.07 3.42 -9.24
C SER A 51 -3.41 2.70 -9.10
N LEU A 52 -3.74 2.26 -7.88
CA LEU A 52 -5.01 1.58 -7.66
C LEU A 52 -6.19 2.50 -7.97
N PHE A 53 -6.11 3.74 -7.53
CA PHE A 53 -7.19 4.69 -7.78
C PHE A 53 -7.38 4.92 -9.26
N LYS A 54 -6.29 5.08 -10.00
CA LYS A 54 -6.38 5.30 -11.43
C LYS A 54 -7.01 4.09 -12.12
N ASN A 55 -6.55 2.92 -11.76
CA ASN A 55 -7.08 1.70 -12.38
C ASN A 55 -8.53 1.47 -11.97
N GLY A 56 -8.84 1.78 -10.74
CA GLY A 56 -10.18 1.57 -10.24
C GLY A 56 -11.22 2.45 -10.90
N LYS A 57 -10.80 3.63 -11.39
CA LYS A 57 -11.71 4.53 -12.08
C LYS A 57 -11.96 4.12 -13.53
N GLY A 58 -11.16 3.27 -14.01
CA GLY A 58 -11.28 2.84 -15.39
C GLY A 58 -10.86 3.87 -16.34
N GLU A 59 -10.64 4.65 -16.36
CA GLU A 59 -10.38 5.62 -17.14
C GLU A 59 -10.41 5.64 -18.25
N ASP A 60 -10.86 5.59 -18.47
CA ASP A 60 -11.08 5.61 -19.30
C ASP A 60 -10.97 6.18 -19.88
N LYS A 61 -10.80 6.37 -19.99
CA LYS A 61 -10.60 6.96 -20.54
C LYS A 61 -10.52 7.12 -20.82
#